data_bafcc29119a0f37021b24ef8f14a9abe
#
_entry.id   bafcc29119a0f37021b24ef8f14a9abe
#
_cell.length_a   1.000
_cell.length_b   1.000
_cell.length_c   1.000
_cell.angle_alpha   90.00
_cell.angle_beta   90.00
_cell.angle_gamma   90.00
#
_symmetry.space_group_name_H-M   'P 1'
#
loop_
_entity.id
_entity.type
_entity.pdbx_description
1 polymer ?
#
loop_
_entity_poly.entity_id
_entity_poly.type
_entity_poly.pdbx_seq_one_letter_code
_entity_poly.pdbx_strand_id
1 'polypeptide(L)'
;MFQQQTFAMLAILIGGGMLMLWRMLYSIVLVALCLLSIGGMFYFNSPLSFDEIIINGGLLNITVALFLIFLIQTRYRLHKKEIISRLALKTSNDQLVQQKNIIEIKNEEITDSITYARRIQEAILPSKESINACINDCFVYYQPKDIVAGDFYWIEETPKGLLIAVADCTGHGVPGAMVSVVCNNALNRAVREYNLYEPAAILDKATELVINTFEQSATDIMDGMDIALCRINKDGKSIEFAGANNPLWIFDKDEIESQKINGCKQPIGRFLTQKPFKGKTIPVNPGNILYLFTDGFADQFGGKRGKKYKYKPFNNLLSKIKEQKMSDQLNSIRSEFETWKDDFDQIDDVCVVGIRL
;
A
#
# COMPACT_ATOMS: atom_id res chain seq x y z
N MET A 1 -14.26 -76.15 -31.58
CA MET A 1 -13.56 -76.30 -30.29
C MET A 1 -12.35 -75.29 -30.17
N PHE A 2 -11.46 -75.26 -31.14
CA PHE A 2 -10.27 -74.39 -31.19
C PHE A 2 -10.59 -72.84 -31.00
N GLN A 3 -11.53 -72.33 -31.80
CA GLN A 3 -11.91 -70.90 -31.68
C GLN A 3 -12.51 -70.52 -30.32
N GLN A 4 -13.29 -71.41 -29.70
CA GLN A 4 -13.86 -71.11 -28.36
C GLN A 4 -12.80 -71.06 -27.24
N GLN A 5 -11.79 -71.94 -27.31
CA GLN A 5 -10.66 -71.92 -26.37
C GLN A 5 -9.79 -70.65 -26.55
N THR A 6 -9.57 -70.21 -27.78
CA THR A 6 -8.85 -69.02 -28.13
C THR A 6 -9.57 -67.78 -27.57
N PHE A 7 -10.88 -67.66 -27.71
CA PHE A 7 -11.69 -66.59 -27.15
C PHE A 7 -11.70 -66.58 -25.62
N ALA A 8 -11.80 -67.75 -24.97
CA ALA A 8 -11.76 -67.83 -23.50
C ALA A 8 -10.41 -67.36 -22.93
N MET A 9 -9.30 -67.74 -23.55
CA MET A 9 -7.96 -67.33 -23.16
C MET A 9 -7.70 -65.82 -23.43
N LEU A 10 -8.19 -65.29 -24.53
CA LEU A 10 -8.19 -63.85 -24.81
C LEU A 10 -8.92 -63.05 -23.72
N ALA A 11 -10.08 -63.51 -23.29
CA ALA A 11 -10.87 -62.89 -22.23
C ALA A 11 -10.12 -62.89 -20.89
N ILE A 12 -9.41 -63.95 -20.52
CA ILE A 12 -8.59 -64.03 -19.31
C ILE A 12 -7.38 -63.11 -19.38
N LEU A 13 -6.67 -63.05 -20.53
CA LEU A 13 -5.54 -62.17 -20.78
C LEU A 13 -5.95 -60.69 -20.70
N ILE A 14 -7.06 -60.31 -21.33
CA ILE A 14 -7.59 -58.96 -21.29
C ILE A 14 -8.06 -58.59 -19.88
N GLY A 15 -8.86 -59.44 -19.23
CA GLY A 15 -9.36 -59.20 -17.89
C GLY A 15 -8.25 -59.10 -16.83
N GLY A 16 -7.27 -60.00 -16.86
CA GLY A 16 -6.11 -59.96 -15.97
C GLY A 16 -5.20 -58.78 -16.23
N GLY A 17 -4.94 -58.46 -17.48
CA GLY A 17 -4.08 -57.31 -17.87
C GLY A 17 -4.69 -55.96 -17.53
N MET A 18 -6.03 -55.83 -17.60
CA MET A 18 -6.70 -54.58 -17.23
C MET A 18 -6.64 -54.23 -15.72
N LEU A 19 -6.49 -55.22 -14.85
CA LEU A 19 -6.50 -55.01 -13.39
C LEU A 19 -5.11 -54.83 -12.77
N MET A 20 -4.03 -55.13 -13.49
CA MET A 20 -2.67 -55.14 -12.94
C MET A 20 -1.89 -53.87 -13.25
N LEU A 21 -1.37 -53.20 -12.19
CA LEU A 21 -0.47 -52.04 -12.25
C LEU A 21 0.98 -52.46 -12.00
N TRP A 22 1.53 -53.32 -12.88
CA TRP A 22 2.86 -53.86 -12.73
C TRP A 22 3.91 -53.11 -13.58
N ARG A 23 5.19 -53.29 -13.19
CA ARG A 23 6.29 -52.79 -14.03
C ARG A 23 6.33 -53.62 -15.34
N MET A 24 6.73 -52.94 -16.42
CA MET A 24 6.80 -53.51 -17.78
C MET A 24 7.42 -54.94 -17.80
N LEU A 25 8.52 -55.14 -17.09
CA LEU A 25 9.20 -56.43 -17.06
C LEU A 25 8.30 -57.58 -16.64
N TYR A 26 7.51 -57.39 -15.55
CA TYR A 26 6.61 -58.45 -15.06
C TYR A 26 5.46 -58.72 -16.02
N SER A 27 4.99 -57.70 -16.72
CA SER A 27 3.94 -57.85 -17.73
C SER A 27 4.46 -58.65 -18.96
N ILE A 28 5.69 -58.37 -19.39
CA ILE A 28 6.36 -59.07 -20.49
C ILE A 28 6.57 -60.53 -20.12
N VAL A 29 7.07 -60.81 -18.91
CA VAL A 29 7.31 -62.17 -18.43
C VAL A 29 6.00 -62.96 -18.34
N LEU A 30 4.94 -62.33 -17.79
CA LEU A 30 3.62 -62.98 -17.69
C LEU A 30 3.05 -63.33 -19.07
N VAL A 31 3.07 -62.36 -19.98
CA VAL A 31 2.58 -62.55 -21.35
C VAL A 31 3.40 -63.62 -22.10
N ALA A 32 4.72 -63.61 -21.93
CA ALA A 32 5.59 -64.63 -22.52
C ALA A 32 5.29 -66.03 -22.00
N LEU A 33 5.09 -66.17 -20.67
CA LEU A 33 4.69 -67.43 -20.04
C LEU A 33 3.32 -67.93 -20.55
N CYS A 34 2.36 -67.00 -20.70
CA CYS A 34 1.05 -67.35 -21.26
C CYS A 34 1.17 -67.80 -22.72
N LEU A 35 1.93 -67.11 -23.55
CA LEU A 35 2.14 -67.47 -24.94
C LEU A 35 2.85 -68.83 -25.10
N LEU A 36 3.87 -69.10 -24.28
CA LEU A 36 4.58 -70.37 -24.22
C LEU A 36 3.64 -71.53 -23.79
N SER A 37 2.83 -71.27 -22.76
CA SER A 37 1.83 -72.28 -22.29
C SER A 37 0.82 -72.55 -23.41
N ILE A 38 0.29 -71.54 -24.05
CA ILE A 38 -0.69 -71.69 -25.14
C ILE A 38 -0.02 -72.43 -26.32
N GLY A 39 1.16 -72.03 -26.73
CA GLY A 39 1.92 -72.61 -27.82
C GLY A 39 2.24 -74.09 -27.55
N GLY A 40 2.69 -74.39 -26.33
CA GLY A 40 2.93 -75.85 -25.92
C GLY A 40 1.67 -76.68 -25.95
N MET A 41 0.57 -76.17 -25.42
CA MET A 41 -0.71 -76.87 -25.41
C MET A 41 -1.18 -77.15 -26.85
N PHE A 42 -1.06 -76.26 -27.77
CA PHE A 42 -1.40 -76.47 -29.17
C PHE A 42 -0.44 -77.46 -29.87
N TYR A 43 0.87 -77.32 -29.61
CA TYR A 43 1.88 -78.20 -30.22
C TYR A 43 1.64 -79.72 -29.86
N PHE A 44 1.32 -79.98 -28.58
CA PHE A 44 1.17 -81.33 -28.11
C PHE A 44 -0.23 -81.92 -28.37
N ASN A 45 -1.30 -81.16 -28.48
CA ASN A 45 -2.67 -81.61 -28.55
C ASN A 45 -3.43 -81.31 -29.86
N SER A 46 -2.80 -80.63 -30.84
CA SER A 46 -3.43 -80.24 -32.12
C SER A 46 -2.79 -80.98 -33.28
N PRO A 47 -3.56 -81.54 -34.21
CA PRO A 47 -3.02 -82.11 -35.47
C PRO A 47 -2.70 -81.09 -36.53
N LEU A 48 -2.83 -79.75 -36.23
CA LEU A 48 -2.65 -78.69 -37.19
C LEU A 48 -1.16 -78.35 -37.38
N SER A 49 -0.79 -77.97 -38.60
CA SER A 49 0.55 -77.43 -38.90
C SER A 49 0.78 -76.03 -38.25
N PHE A 50 2.04 -75.66 -38.08
CA PHE A 50 2.43 -74.33 -37.50
C PHE A 50 1.78 -73.13 -38.20
N ASP A 51 1.73 -73.18 -39.53
CA ASP A 51 1.13 -72.14 -40.36
C ASP A 51 -0.39 -72.06 -40.17
N GLU A 52 -1.08 -73.21 -40.02
CA GLU A 52 -2.52 -73.30 -39.73
C GLU A 52 -2.83 -72.76 -38.31
N ILE A 53 -1.96 -72.97 -37.34
CA ILE A 53 -2.13 -72.43 -35.97
C ILE A 53 -2.04 -70.91 -35.98
N ILE A 54 -1.07 -70.36 -36.73
CA ILE A 54 -0.91 -68.88 -36.85
C ILE A 54 -2.14 -68.26 -37.52
N ILE A 55 -2.61 -68.82 -38.64
CA ILE A 55 -3.75 -68.29 -39.39
C ILE A 55 -5.06 -68.43 -38.60
N ASN A 56 -5.25 -69.50 -37.89
CA ASN A 56 -6.48 -69.81 -37.13
C ASN A 56 -6.57 -69.08 -35.77
N GLY A 57 -5.76 -68.07 -35.46
CA GLY A 57 -5.86 -67.21 -34.28
C GLY A 57 -4.58 -66.99 -33.53
N GLY A 58 -3.46 -67.63 -33.93
CA GLY A 58 -2.15 -67.36 -33.31
C GLY A 58 -1.68 -65.94 -33.49
N LEU A 59 -1.82 -65.37 -34.71
CA LEU A 59 -1.48 -63.96 -35.00
C LEU A 59 -2.31 -62.99 -34.16
N LEU A 60 -3.61 -63.26 -34.00
CA LEU A 60 -4.50 -62.44 -33.16
C LEU A 60 -4.05 -62.44 -31.69
N ASN A 61 -3.66 -63.61 -31.14
CA ASN A 61 -3.17 -63.66 -29.77
C ASN A 61 -1.89 -62.90 -29.54
N ILE A 62 -0.95 -62.94 -30.49
CA ILE A 62 0.30 -62.17 -30.42
C ILE A 62 0.02 -60.63 -30.48
N THR A 63 -0.84 -60.20 -31.42
CA THR A 63 -1.20 -58.77 -31.53
C THR A 63 -1.88 -58.25 -30.29
N VAL A 64 -2.83 -58.99 -29.70
CA VAL A 64 -3.49 -58.64 -28.45
C VAL A 64 -2.52 -58.63 -27.27
N ALA A 65 -1.56 -59.58 -27.21
CA ALA A 65 -0.54 -59.61 -26.18
C ALA A 65 0.36 -58.36 -26.22
N LEU A 66 0.82 -57.98 -27.43
CA LEU A 66 1.60 -56.75 -27.59
C LEU A 66 0.82 -55.49 -27.23
N PHE A 67 -0.44 -55.42 -27.62
CA PHE A 67 -1.33 -54.32 -27.27
C PHE A 67 -1.56 -54.22 -25.74
N LEU A 68 -1.74 -55.35 -25.05
CA LEU A 68 -1.87 -55.40 -23.60
C LEU A 68 -0.61 -54.90 -22.88
N ILE A 69 0.59 -55.32 -23.33
CA ILE A 69 1.84 -54.81 -22.78
C ILE A 69 1.91 -53.28 -22.93
N PHE A 70 1.54 -52.77 -24.11
CA PHE A 70 1.49 -51.31 -24.33
C PHE A 70 0.50 -50.60 -23.41
N LEU A 71 -0.71 -51.12 -23.26
CA LEU A 71 -1.74 -50.57 -22.36
C LEU A 71 -1.29 -50.57 -20.89
N ILE A 72 -0.77 -51.70 -20.41
CA ILE A 72 -0.27 -51.78 -19.01
C ILE A 72 0.85 -50.79 -18.76
N GLN A 73 1.79 -50.66 -19.70
CA GLN A 73 2.90 -49.73 -19.61
C GLN A 73 2.43 -48.26 -19.60
N THR A 74 1.50 -47.92 -20.48
CA THR A 74 0.92 -46.58 -20.56
C THR A 74 0.18 -46.24 -19.27
N ARG A 75 -0.64 -47.15 -18.78
CA ARG A 75 -1.38 -46.98 -17.53
C ARG A 75 -0.45 -46.82 -16.33
N TYR A 76 0.59 -47.63 -16.20
CA TYR A 76 1.61 -47.50 -15.17
C TYR A 76 2.31 -46.16 -15.21
N ARG A 77 2.70 -45.66 -16.41
CA ARG A 77 3.31 -44.35 -16.57
C ARG A 77 2.37 -43.24 -16.15
N LEU A 78 1.10 -43.30 -16.54
CA LEU A 78 0.11 -42.29 -16.19
C LEU A 78 -0.13 -42.26 -14.68
N HIS A 79 -0.33 -43.38 -14.01
CA HIS A 79 -0.50 -43.45 -12.57
C HIS A 79 0.73 -42.96 -11.81
N LYS A 80 1.93 -43.35 -12.23
CA LYS A 80 3.16 -42.86 -11.65
C LYS A 80 3.28 -41.33 -11.77
N LYS A 81 2.97 -40.77 -12.94
CA LYS A 81 2.97 -39.32 -13.18
C LYS A 81 1.94 -38.63 -12.30
N GLU A 82 0.75 -39.16 -12.18
CA GLU A 82 -0.33 -38.66 -11.34
C GLU A 82 0.09 -38.59 -9.86
N ILE A 83 0.64 -39.68 -9.32
CA ILE A 83 1.09 -39.72 -7.92
C ILE A 83 2.20 -38.72 -7.67
N ILE A 84 3.21 -38.62 -8.56
CA ILE A 84 4.29 -37.64 -8.44
C ILE A 84 3.74 -36.21 -8.49
N SER A 85 2.81 -35.94 -9.43
CA SER A 85 2.18 -34.61 -9.53
C SER A 85 1.37 -34.25 -8.30
N ARG A 86 0.60 -35.21 -7.75
CA ARG A 86 -0.17 -35.00 -6.51
C ARG A 86 0.75 -34.72 -5.31
N LEU A 87 1.85 -35.47 -5.18
CA LEU A 87 2.82 -35.24 -4.11
C LEU A 87 3.51 -33.87 -4.25
N ALA A 88 3.94 -33.51 -5.46
CA ALA A 88 4.54 -32.21 -5.73
C ALA A 88 3.57 -31.06 -5.43
N LEU A 89 2.30 -31.21 -5.84
CA LEU A 89 1.25 -30.23 -5.54
C LEU A 89 1.01 -30.09 -4.03
N LYS A 90 0.95 -31.21 -3.31
CA LYS A 90 0.78 -31.20 -1.85
C LYS A 90 1.96 -30.48 -1.17
N THR A 91 3.20 -30.83 -1.53
CA THR A 91 4.40 -30.18 -0.98
C THR A 91 4.40 -28.68 -1.26
N SER A 92 4.06 -28.27 -2.51
CA SER A 92 3.97 -26.84 -2.88
C SER A 92 2.88 -26.12 -2.09
N ASN A 93 1.73 -26.75 -1.88
CA ASN A 93 0.64 -26.17 -1.10
C ASN A 93 1.03 -26.00 0.39
N ASP A 94 1.69 -27.01 0.97
CA ASP A 94 2.18 -26.93 2.36
C ASP A 94 3.22 -25.79 2.52
N GLN A 95 4.10 -25.62 1.54
CA GLN A 95 5.06 -24.49 1.52
C GLN A 95 4.36 -23.13 1.40
N LEU A 96 3.34 -23.01 0.55
CA LEU A 96 2.56 -21.77 0.42
C LEU A 96 1.84 -21.40 1.71
N VAL A 97 1.26 -22.39 2.41
CA VAL A 97 0.61 -22.15 3.71
C VAL A 97 1.63 -21.67 4.75
N GLN A 98 2.81 -22.29 4.81
CA GLN A 98 3.88 -21.84 5.72
C GLN A 98 4.36 -20.43 5.41
N GLN A 99 4.59 -20.11 4.10
CA GLN A 99 4.99 -18.78 3.69
C GLN A 99 3.92 -17.73 4.04
N LYS A 100 2.65 -18.05 3.80
CA LYS A 100 1.53 -17.17 4.17
C LYS A 100 1.54 -16.86 5.67
N ASN A 101 1.66 -17.87 6.52
CA ASN A 101 1.69 -17.69 7.97
C ASN A 101 2.88 -16.82 8.42
N ILE A 102 4.06 -17.03 7.83
CA ILE A 102 5.24 -16.20 8.11
C ILE A 102 5.00 -14.74 7.72
N ILE A 103 4.40 -14.51 6.53
CA ILE A 103 4.07 -13.17 6.05
C ILE A 103 3.04 -12.50 6.98
N GLU A 104 2.01 -13.22 7.41
CA GLU A 104 1.01 -12.69 8.35
C GLU A 104 1.64 -12.26 9.67
N ILE A 105 2.48 -13.10 10.28
CA ILE A 105 3.21 -12.77 11.52
C ILE A 105 4.11 -11.54 11.31
N LYS A 106 4.87 -11.51 10.20
CA LYS A 106 5.76 -10.37 9.93
C LYS A 106 4.99 -9.06 9.67
N ASN A 107 3.84 -9.13 9.00
CA ASN A 107 2.99 -7.96 8.80
C ASN A 107 2.42 -7.44 10.12
N GLU A 108 2.03 -8.33 11.04
CA GLU A 108 1.58 -7.96 12.38
C GLU A 108 2.70 -7.25 13.17
N GLU A 109 3.92 -7.84 13.22
CA GLU A 109 5.07 -7.22 13.88
C GLU A 109 5.41 -5.84 13.32
N ILE A 110 5.36 -5.66 11.99
CA ILE A 110 5.61 -4.37 11.32
C ILE A 110 4.51 -3.37 11.67
N THR A 111 3.25 -3.78 11.60
CA THR A 111 2.09 -2.92 11.91
C THR A 111 2.12 -2.45 13.36
N ASP A 112 2.47 -3.33 14.29
CA ASP A 112 2.63 -2.99 15.70
C ASP A 112 3.76 -1.96 15.91
N SER A 113 4.89 -2.15 15.23
CA SER A 113 6.02 -1.21 15.29
C SER A 113 5.65 0.17 14.75
N ILE A 114 4.92 0.24 13.62
CA ILE A 114 4.46 1.50 13.04
C ILE A 114 3.38 2.14 13.92
N THR A 115 2.51 1.34 14.54
CA THR A 115 1.50 1.82 15.49
C THR A 115 2.15 2.44 16.73
N TYR A 116 3.27 1.88 17.18
CA TYR A 116 4.07 2.49 18.25
C TYR A 116 4.70 3.82 17.81
N ALA A 117 5.27 3.88 16.58
CA ALA A 117 5.80 5.11 16.00
C ALA A 117 4.72 6.21 15.90
N ARG A 118 3.47 5.85 15.54
CA ARG A 118 2.33 6.77 15.55
C ARG A 118 2.11 7.40 16.92
N ARG A 119 2.19 6.65 18.01
CA ARG A 119 2.02 7.19 19.37
C ARG A 119 3.11 8.22 19.71
N ILE A 120 4.34 7.99 19.23
CA ILE A 120 5.43 8.96 19.40
C ILE A 120 5.15 10.22 18.59
N GLN A 121 4.68 10.09 17.33
CA GLN A 121 4.32 11.21 16.49
C GLN A 121 3.14 12.00 17.08
N GLU A 122 2.09 11.34 17.53
CA GLU A 122 0.95 11.98 18.21
C GLU A 122 1.37 12.75 19.46
N ALA A 123 2.40 12.30 20.17
CA ALA A 123 2.90 12.99 21.37
C ALA A 123 3.63 14.31 21.08
N ILE A 124 4.11 14.52 19.88
CA ILE A 124 4.74 15.79 19.46
C ILE A 124 3.74 16.77 18.86
N LEU A 125 2.54 16.31 18.46
CA LEU A 125 1.46 17.18 17.99
C LEU A 125 0.75 17.85 19.16
N PRO A 126 0.29 19.11 19.00
CA PRO A 126 -0.53 19.78 20.01
C PRO A 126 -1.81 18.98 20.30
N SER A 127 -2.09 18.73 21.56
CA SER A 127 -3.34 18.08 21.97
C SER A 127 -4.54 18.99 21.73
N LYS A 128 -5.74 18.40 21.59
CA LYS A 128 -6.98 19.20 21.44
C LYS A 128 -7.20 20.17 22.61
N GLU A 129 -6.83 19.74 23.81
CA GLU A 129 -6.90 20.55 25.03
C GLU A 129 -5.97 21.77 24.93
N SER A 130 -4.72 21.55 24.47
CA SER A 130 -3.75 22.64 24.25
C SER A 130 -4.22 23.61 23.18
N ILE A 131 -4.79 23.12 22.07
CA ILE A 131 -5.33 23.96 21.01
C ILE A 131 -6.48 24.82 21.54
N ASN A 132 -7.45 24.21 22.24
CA ASN A 132 -8.62 24.91 22.77
C ASN A 132 -8.26 25.90 23.90
N ALA A 133 -7.14 25.69 24.59
CA ALA A 133 -6.64 26.66 25.57
C ALA A 133 -6.09 27.91 24.92
N CYS A 134 -5.51 27.82 23.69
CA CYS A 134 -4.90 28.92 22.97
C CYS A 134 -5.85 29.60 21.98
N ILE A 135 -6.82 28.87 21.43
CA ILE A 135 -7.70 29.34 20.34
C ILE A 135 -9.15 28.92 20.64
N ASN A 136 -10.03 29.92 20.79
CA ASN A 136 -11.42 29.66 21.15
C ASN A 136 -12.28 29.09 20.02
N ASP A 137 -12.03 29.49 18.78
CA ASP A 137 -12.85 29.09 17.61
C ASP A 137 -11.96 28.63 16.46
N CYS A 138 -11.65 27.33 16.46
CA CYS A 138 -10.80 26.71 15.44
C CYS A 138 -11.21 25.25 15.20
N PHE A 139 -10.66 24.69 14.13
CA PHE A 139 -10.65 23.26 13.89
C PHE A 139 -9.32 22.80 13.29
N VAL A 140 -9.01 21.53 13.48
CA VAL A 140 -7.94 20.81 12.78
C VAL A 140 -8.54 19.59 12.11
N TYR A 141 -8.48 19.54 10.79
CA TYR A 141 -8.72 18.34 10.00
C TYR A 141 -7.39 17.72 9.66
N TYR A 142 -7.09 16.59 10.27
CA TYR A 142 -5.83 15.88 10.09
C TYR A 142 -6.13 14.42 9.78
N GLN A 143 -5.73 13.99 8.59
CA GLN A 143 -5.98 12.65 8.07
C GLN A 143 -4.73 12.11 7.39
N PRO A 144 -3.92 11.32 8.10
CA PRO A 144 -2.80 10.61 7.50
C PRO A 144 -3.27 9.66 6.38
N LYS A 145 -2.45 9.51 5.35
CA LYS A 145 -2.62 8.50 4.30
C LYS A 145 -2.34 7.10 4.83
N ASP A 146 -1.26 6.98 5.59
CA ASP A 146 -0.80 5.74 6.20
C ASP A 146 -1.06 5.75 7.73
N ILE A 147 -0.43 4.85 8.47
CA ILE A 147 -0.55 4.80 9.94
C ILE A 147 0.11 6.03 10.59
N VAL A 148 1.18 6.55 9.97
CA VAL A 148 1.91 7.76 10.35
C VAL A 148 1.99 8.71 9.15
N ALA A 149 2.20 10.00 9.37
CA ALA A 149 2.14 11.05 8.34
C ALA A 149 3.45 11.83 8.20
N GLY A 150 3.70 12.36 6.99
CA GLY A 150 4.67 13.43 6.76
C GLY A 150 4.17 14.78 7.21
N ASP A 151 2.87 15.03 7.06
CA ASP A 151 2.22 16.25 7.49
C ASP A 151 2.17 16.41 8.99
N PHE A 152 2.22 17.67 9.44
CA PHE A 152 1.93 18.00 10.83
C PHE A 152 1.39 19.42 10.99
N TYR A 153 0.68 19.66 12.08
CA TYR A 153 0.33 21.00 12.55
C TYR A 153 1.10 21.32 13.83
N TRP A 154 1.40 22.60 14.03
CA TRP A 154 2.22 23.05 15.15
C TRP A 154 1.67 24.36 15.70
N ILE A 155 1.65 24.49 17.04
CA ILE A 155 1.14 25.65 17.74
C ILE A 155 2.07 25.95 18.91
N GLU A 156 2.43 27.24 19.08
CA GLU A 156 3.27 27.66 20.18
C GLU A 156 2.85 29.06 20.67
N GLU A 157 2.55 29.18 21.93
CA GLU A 157 2.26 30.47 22.56
C GLU A 157 3.58 31.19 22.89
N THR A 158 3.66 32.48 22.55
CA THR A 158 4.87 33.28 22.73
C THR A 158 4.56 34.60 23.41
N PRO A 159 5.59 35.33 23.95
CA PRO A 159 5.41 36.69 24.45
C PRO A 159 4.87 37.68 23.42
N LYS A 160 5.00 37.39 22.10
CA LYS A 160 4.56 38.27 21.01
C LYS A 160 3.20 37.93 20.42
N GLY A 161 2.70 36.75 20.70
CA GLY A 161 1.43 36.26 20.17
C GLY A 161 1.46 34.74 19.98
N LEU A 162 0.47 34.21 19.30
CA LEU A 162 0.29 32.78 19.05
C LEU A 162 0.84 32.42 17.66
N LEU A 163 1.80 31.53 17.61
CA LEU A 163 2.34 30.95 16.39
C LEU A 163 1.57 29.70 16.02
N ILE A 164 1.22 29.56 14.74
CA ILE A 164 0.49 28.42 14.19
C ILE A 164 1.10 28.05 12.84
N ALA A 165 1.36 26.77 12.63
CA ALA A 165 1.87 26.27 11.36
C ALA A 165 1.13 25.02 10.90
N VAL A 166 1.12 24.83 9.58
CA VAL A 166 0.80 23.58 8.90
C VAL A 166 1.95 23.28 7.95
N ALA A 167 2.51 22.11 8.09
CA ALA A 167 3.69 21.68 7.37
C ALA A 167 3.45 20.34 6.67
N ASP A 168 4.01 20.23 5.48
CA ASP A 168 4.01 19.09 4.59
C ASP A 168 5.48 18.68 4.40
N CYS A 169 5.86 17.51 4.94
CA CYS A 169 7.24 17.03 4.85
C CYS A 169 7.43 16.14 3.64
N THR A 170 8.66 16.07 3.16
CA THR A 170 9.04 15.20 2.06
C THR A 170 8.73 13.74 2.36
N GLY A 171 7.85 13.13 1.54
CA GLY A 171 7.44 11.73 1.63
C GLY A 171 6.31 11.48 2.64
N HIS A 172 5.70 10.31 2.54
CA HIS A 172 4.60 9.86 3.39
C HIS A 172 4.96 8.59 4.14
N GLY A 173 4.11 8.16 5.07
CA GLY A 173 4.35 6.98 5.89
C GLY A 173 5.56 7.14 6.81
N VAL A 174 6.30 6.06 7.08
CA VAL A 174 7.40 6.06 8.05
C VAL A 174 8.54 7.03 7.70
N PRO A 175 9.03 7.12 6.45
CA PRO A 175 10.04 8.12 6.10
C PRO A 175 9.56 9.56 6.34
N GLY A 176 8.37 9.93 5.86
CA GLY A 176 7.79 11.25 6.08
C GLY A 176 7.62 11.57 7.57
N ALA A 177 7.16 10.61 8.36
CA ALA A 177 7.03 10.77 9.81
C ALA A 177 8.36 11.06 10.49
N MET A 178 9.47 10.45 10.07
CA MET A 178 10.80 10.76 10.61
C MET A 178 11.24 12.18 10.26
N VAL A 179 10.97 12.62 9.03
CA VAL A 179 11.26 14.01 8.60
C VAL A 179 10.41 15.00 9.40
N SER A 180 9.12 14.69 9.63
CA SER A 180 8.22 15.56 10.42
C SER A 180 8.70 15.76 11.86
N VAL A 181 9.26 14.73 12.51
CA VAL A 181 9.85 14.85 13.85
C VAL A 181 11.07 15.79 13.84
N VAL A 182 11.94 15.69 12.84
CA VAL A 182 13.11 16.59 12.70
C VAL A 182 12.67 18.02 12.47
N CYS A 183 11.70 18.24 11.56
CA CYS A 183 11.17 19.56 11.23
C CYS A 183 10.43 20.21 12.41
N ASN A 184 9.61 19.44 13.11
CA ASN A 184 8.92 19.89 14.32
C ASN A 184 9.93 20.31 15.40
N ASN A 185 10.97 19.51 15.64
CA ASN A 185 12.05 19.83 16.58
C ASN A 185 12.78 21.14 16.17
N ALA A 186 13.04 21.36 14.87
CA ALA A 186 13.68 22.56 14.38
C ALA A 186 12.84 23.82 14.66
N LEU A 187 11.50 23.75 14.49
CA LEU A 187 10.59 24.84 14.86
C LEU A 187 10.61 25.11 16.36
N ASN A 188 10.51 24.07 17.18
CA ASN A 188 10.56 24.20 18.65
C ASN A 188 11.88 24.87 19.11
N ARG A 189 13.00 24.45 18.56
CA ARG A 189 14.31 25.02 18.88
C ARG A 189 14.42 26.48 18.44
N ALA A 190 13.96 26.81 17.23
CA ALA A 190 13.97 28.19 16.73
C ALA A 190 13.24 29.14 17.69
N VAL A 191 12.11 28.72 18.23
CA VAL A 191 11.31 29.54 19.16
C VAL A 191 11.84 29.48 20.59
N ARG A 192 12.09 28.31 21.14
CA ARG A 192 12.37 28.13 22.58
C ARG A 192 13.84 28.34 22.93
N GLU A 193 14.78 27.94 22.05
CA GLU A 193 16.21 28.09 22.32
C GLU A 193 16.76 29.42 21.77
N TYR A 194 16.33 29.82 20.54
CA TYR A 194 16.82 31.03 19.89
C TYR A 194 15.93 32.27 20.14
N ASN A 195 14.78 32.09 20.81
CA ASN A 195 13.82 33.15 21.15
C ASN A 195 13.36 33.95 19.93
N LEU A 196 13.17 33.27 18.80
CA LEU A 196 12.67 33.88 17.57
C LEU A 196 11.14 33.82 17.56
N TYR A 197 10.50 34.95 17.27
CA TYR A 197 9.04 35.06 17.25
C TYR A 197 8.49 35.55 15.91
N GLU A 198 9.32 36.12 15.04
CA GLU A 198 8.94 36.54 13.70
C GLU A 198 8.92 35.33 12.76
N PRO A 199 7.80 35.07 12.04
CA PRO A 199 7.67 33.87 11.19
C PRO A 199 8.80 33.68 10.19
N ALA A 200 9.27 34.74 9.53
CA ALA A 200 10.36 34.67 8.57
C ALA A 200 11.69 34.24 9.22
N ALA A 201 12.02 34.81 10.38
CA ALA A 201 13.23 34.47 11.11
C ALA A 201 13.20 33.03 11.66
N ILE A 202 12.02 32.57 12.05
CA ILE A 202 11.80 31.17 12.47
C ILE A 202 12.07 30.24 11.30
N LEU A 203 11.54 30.51 10.10
CA LEU A 203 11.75 29.68 8.91
C LEU A 203 13.21 29.68 8.47
N ASP A 204 13.90 30.81 8.52
CA ASP A 204 15.36 30.91 8.23
C ASP A 204 16.15 30.01 9.20
N LYS A 205 15.85 30.07 10.50
CA LYS A 205 16.54 29.26 11.51
C LYS A 205 16.18 27.79 11.42
N ALA A 206 14.92 27.47 11.18
CA ALA A 206 14.48 26.09 10.96
C ALA A 206 15.20 25.47 9.75
N THR A 207 15.38 26.23 8.67
CA THR A 207 16.14 25.77 7.50
C THR A 207 17.59 25.42 7.87
N GLU A 208 18.27 26.29 8.58
CA GLU A 208 19.64 26.05 9.05
C GLU A 208 19.71 24.77 9.91
N LEU A 209 18.77 24.62 10.86
CA LEU A 209 18.75 23.48 11.77
C LEU A 209 18.45 22.16 11.05
N VAL A 210 17.51 22.16 10.09
CA VAL A 210 17.16 20.97 9.28
C VAL A 210 18.35 20.57 8.41
N ILE A 211 18.97 21.52 7.70
CA ILE A 211 20.15 21.27 6.88
C ILE A 211 21.28 20.67 7.74
N ASN A 212 21.62 21.31 8.86
CA ASN A 212 22.67 20.84 9.75
C ASN A 212 22.40 19.41 10.29
N THR A 213 21.14 19.08 10.54
CA THR A 213 20.76 17.76 11.03
C THR A 213 21.00 16.68 9.96
N PHE A 214 20.64 16.93 8.71
CA PHE A 214 20.82 15.98 7.61
C PHE A 214 22.24 15.98 7.03
N GLU A 215 22.99 17.08 7.09
CA GLU A 215 24.39 17.15 6.63
C GLU A 215 25.37 16.33 7.48
N GLN A 216 25.01 16.01 8.71
CA GLN A 216 25.81 15.09 9.56
C GLN A 216 25.77 13.64 9.10
N SER A 217 24.83 13.27 8.21
CA SER A 217 24.79 11.96 7.58
C SER A 217 25.63 11.95 6.30
N ALA A 218 26.35 10.84 6.04
CA ALA A 218 27.16 10.66 4.84
C ALA A 218 26.33 10.55 3.53
N THR A 219 25.02 10.71 3.61
CA THR A 219 24.08 10.62 2.49
C THR A 219 23.57 12.02 2.14
N ASP A 220 23.53 12.35 0.83
CA ASP A 220 22.94 13.60 0.31
C ASP A 220 21.40 13.57 0.45
N ILE A 221 20.90 13.71 1.68
CA ILE A 221 19.47 13.79 1.96
C ILE A 221 19.01 15.20 1.65
N MET A 222 18.06 15.33 0.71
CA MET A 222 17.44 16.60 0.33
C MET A 222 16.05 16.78 0.96
N ASP A 223 15.79 16.11 2.07
CA ASP A 223 14.51 16.14 2.73
C ASP A 223 14.29 17.43 3.52
N GLY A 224 13.02 17.79 3.66
CA GLY A 224 12.61 19.02 4.33
C GLY A 224 11.10 19.13 4.41
N MET A 225 10.59 20.36 4.41
CA MET A 225 9.15 20.61 4.46
C MET A 225 8.73 21.86 3.69
N ASP A 226 7.51 21.83 3.18
CA ASP A 226 6.74 22.99 2.79
C ASP A 226 5.86 23.40 3.97
N ILE A 227 5.82 24.71 4.29
CA ILE A 227 5.15 25.16 5.50
C ILE A 227 4.46 26.52 5.30
N ALA A 228 3.28 26.66 5.89
CA ALA A 228 2.62 27.92 6.16
C ALA A 228 2.75 28.24 7.67
N LEU A 229 3.44 29.31 8.04
CA LEU A 229 3.62 29.77 9.41
C LEU A 229 3.01 31.15 9.61
N CYS A 230 2.09 31.26 10.55
CA CYS A 230 1.38 32.48 10.89
C CYS A 230 1.54 32.78 12.39
N ARG A 231 1.77 34.04 12.73
CA ARG A 231 1.65 34.57 14.09
C ARG A 231 0.42 35.46 14.20
N ILE A 232 -0.47 35.15 15.11
CA ILE A 232 -1.56 36.05 15.54
C ILE A 232 -1.01 36.95 16.63
N ASN A 233 -0.93 38.27 16.37
CA ASN A 233 -0.40 39.21 17.31
C ASN A 233 -1.33 39.38 18.53
N LYS A 234 -0.77 39.70 19.71
CA LYS A 234 -1.54 39.84 20.96
C LYS A 234 -2.64 40.90 20.92
N ASP A 235 -2.49 41.91 20.07
CA ASP A 235 -3.50 42.95 19.89
C ASP A 235 -4.73 42.51 19.10
N GLY A 236 -4.65 41.32 18.46
CA GLY A 236 -5.70 40.74 17.61
C GLY A 236 -6.00 41.55 16.33
N LYS A 237 -5.21 42.61 16.04
CA LYS A 237 -5.45 43.52 14.90
C LYS A 237 -4.64 43.18 13.66
N SER A 238 -3.64 42.35 13.80
CA SER A 238 -2.77 41.95 12.70
C SER A 238 -2.22 40.56 12.91
N ILE A 239 -1.87 39.94 11.79
CA ILE A 239 -1.12 38.70 11.74
C ILE A 239 0.20 38.91 11.01
N GLU A 240 1.19 38.10 11.34
CA GLU A 240 2.40 37.99 10.54
C GLU A 240 2.46 36.60 9.90
N PHE A 241 2.79 36.57 8.62
CA PHE A 241 2.87 35.35 7.84
C PHE A 241 4.20 35.22 7.12
N ALA A 242 4.78 34.01 7.15
CA ALA A 242 5.80 33.56 6.24
C ALA A 242 5.51 32.12 5.81
N GLY A 243 5.81 31.80 4.56
CA GLY A 243 5.59 30.46 4.03
C GLY A 243 6.74 29.99 3.17
N ALA A 244 7.00 28.71 3.22
CA ALA A 244 7.80 27.94 2.27
C ALA A 244 6.84 27.18 1.37
N ASN A 245 6.72 27.56 0.10
CA ASN A 245 5.77 27.08 -0.91
C ASN A 245 4.29 27.19 -0.51
N ASN A 246 3.89 26.79 0.70
CA ASN A 246 2.51 26.78 1.17
C ASN A 246 1.95 28.19 1.41
N PRO A 247 0.71 28.48 0.94
CA PRO A 247 0.04 29.77 1.12
C PRO A 247 -0.77 29.81 2.43
N LEU A 248 -1.12 31.05 2.83
CA LEU A 248 -2.20 31.34 3.78
C LEU A 248 -3.41 31.86 3.01
N TRP A 249 -4.60 31.39 3.31
CA TRP A 249 -5.85 31.95 2.81
C TRP A 249 -6.62 32.62 3.94
N ILE A 250 -7.05 33.87 3.68
CA ILE A 250 -7.83 34.69 4.61
C ILE A 250 -9.18 34.97 3.99
N PHE A 251 -10.24 34.65 4.70
CA PHE A 251 -11.60 34.98 4.32
C PHE A 251 -12.12 36.10 5.22
N ASP A 252 -12.52 37.18 4.62
CA ASP A 252 -13.31 38.19 5.28
C ASP A 252 -14.78 37.77 5.32
N LYS A 253 -15.50 38.23 6.35
CA LYS A 253 -16.93 37.92 6.49
C LYS A 253 -17.75 38.48 5.32
N ASP A 254 -17.40 39.66 4.87
CA ASP A 254 -18.16 40.41 3.86
C ASP A 254 -17.65 40.16 2.43
N GLU A 255 -16.48 39.57 2.22
CA GLU A 255 -15.90 39.31 0.91
C GLU A 255 -16.16 37.87 0.44
N ILE A 256 -16.52 37.69 -0.84
CA ILE A 256 -16.79 36.38 -1.43
C ILE A 256 -15.49 35.60 -1.68
N GLU A 257 -14.43 36.30 -2.08
CA GLU A 257 -13.15 35.70 -2.45
C GLU A 257 -12.16 35.78 -1.30
N SER A 258 -11.34 34.74 -1.18
CA SER A 258 -10.25 34.71 -0.21
C SER A 258 -9.10 35.61 -0.65
N GLN A 259 -8.50 36.32 0.30
CA GLN A 259 -7.19 36.90 0.14
C GLN A 259 -6.13 35.79 0.24
N LYS A 260 -5.40 35.55 -0.86
CA LYS A 260 -4.35 34.52 -0.92
C LYS A 260 -2.98 35.15 -0.69
N ILE A 261 -2.30 34.71 0.34
CA ILE A 261 -0.95 35.17 0.67
C ILE A 261 0.02 34.03 0.34
N ASN A 262 0.78 34.17 -0.73
CA ASN A 262 1.76 33.17 -1.15
C ASN A 262 3.02 33.22 -0.31
N GLY A 263 3.56 32.06 0.01
CA GLY A 263 4.89 31.86 0.59
C GLY A 263 6.02 32.13 -0.41
N CYS A 264 7.25 32.02 0.06
CA CYS A 264 8.43 32.00 -0.78
C CYS A 264 8.49 30.70 -1.58
N LYS A 265 8.98 30.77 -2.83
CA LYS A 265 9.12 29.58 -3.70
C LYS A 265 10.42 28.82 -3.39
N GLN A 266 10.52 28.33 -2.19
CA GLN A 266 11.60 27.45 -1.71
C GLN A 266 11.10 26.67 -0.51
N PRO A 267 11.53 25.42 -0.30
CA PRO A 267 11.22 24.62 0.89
C PRO A 267 12.08 25.00 2.09
N ILE A 268 11.74 24.51 3.26
CA ILE A 268 12.64 24.36 4.39
C ILE A 268 13.51 23.13 4.12
N GLY A 269 14.83 23.29 4.05
CA GLY A 269 15.77 22.23 3.69
C GLY A 269 16.77 22.71 2.64
N ARG A 270 17.53 21.78 2.07
CA ARG A 270 18.55 22.09 1.06
C ARG A 270 17.88 22.51 -0.25
N PHE A 271 18.24 23.67 -0.77
CA PHE A 271 17.73 24.22 -2.02
C PHE A 271 18.84 24.89 -2.84
N LEU A 272 18.75 24.82 -4.17
CA LEU A 272 19.81 25.29 -5.08
C LEU A 272 20.18 26.77 -4.89
N THR A 273 19.20 27.62 -4.57
CA THR A 273 19.40 29.06 -4.38
C THR A 273 18.61 29.51 -3.16
N GLN A 274 19.16 29.22 -1.99
CA GLN A 274 18.58 29.64 -0.71
C GLN A 274 18.54 31.16 -0.61
N LYS A 275 17.39 31.70 -0.22
CA LYS A 275 17.20 33.13 0.05
C LYS A 275 16.53 33.30 1.41
N PRO A 276 16.76 34.39 2.13
CA PRO A 276 16.01 34.67 3.35
C PRO A 276 14.51 34.70 3.09
N PHE A 277 13.74 34.09 4.01
CA PHE A 277 12.28 34.14 3.95
C PHE A 277 11.77 35.57 4.15
N LYS A 278 10.61 35.86 3.55
CA LYS A 278 9.99 37.19 3.65
C LYS A 278 8.73 37.09 4.49
N GLY A 279 8.71 37.81 5.59
CA GLY A 279 7.51 38.02 6.40
C GLY A 279 6.59 39.07 5.80
N LYS A 280 5.29 38.92 6.02
CA LYS A 280 4.24 39.88 5.65
C LYS A 280 3.36 40.14 6.86
N THR A 281 3.18 41.39 7.22
CA THR A 281 2.20 41.83 8.22
C THR A 281 0.89 42.15 7.52
N ILE A 282 -0.20 41.58 7.99
CA ILE A 282 -1.51 41.70 7.36
C ILE A 282 -2.50 42.17 8.42
N PRO A 283 -3.20 43.29 8.21
CA PRO A 283 -4.26 43.72 9.11
C PRO A 283 -5.43 42.71 9.02
N VAL A 284 -6.06 42.43 10.15
CA VAL A 284 -7.21 41.54 10.23
C VAL A 284 -8.28 42.15 11.12
N ASN A 285 -9.51 41.77 10.87
CA ASN A 285 -10.68 42.18 11.61
C ASN A 285 -11.27 41.00 12.43
N PRO A 286 -11.96 41.25 13.54
CA PRO A 286 -12.72 40.23 14.22
C PRO A 286 -13.71 39.52 13.27
N GLY A 287 -13.68 38.20 13.26
CA GLY A 287 -14.48 37.35 12.36
C GLY A 287 -13.79 36.96 11.06
N ASN A 288 -12.59 37.48 10.76
CA ASN A 288 -11.77 36.93 9.67
C ASN A 288 -11.41 35.47 9.96
N ILE A 289 -11.35 34.65 8.91
CA ILE A 289 -11.00 33.24 9.04
C ILE A 289 -9.69 32.97 8.29
N LEU A 290 -8.75 32.36 9.00
CA LEU A 290 -7.47 31.92 8.46
C LEU A 290 -7.56 30.43 8.15
N TYR A 291 -7.10 30.03 6.94
CA TYR A 291 -6.91 28.62 6.59
C TYR A 291 -5.46 28.38 6.20
N LEU A 292 -4.83 27.45 6.93
CA LEU A 292 -3.54 26.86 6.62
C LEU A 292 -3.77 25.40 6.25
N PHE A 293 -3.11 24.93 5.22
CA PHE A 293 -3.35 23.57 4.72
C PHE A 293 -2.17 23.03 3.92
N THR A 294 -2.10 21.70 3.81
CA THR A 294 -1.20 20.97 2.92
C THR A 294 -1.88 20.70 1.58
N ASP A 295 -1.17 20.17 0.61
CA ASP A 295 -1.68 20.01 -0.75
C ASP A 295 -2.58 18.76 -0.91
N GLY A 296 -2.52 17.78 0.02
CA GLY A 296 -3.19 16.49 -0.08
C GLY A 296 -4.70 16.58 -0.33
N PHE A 297 -5.39 17.59 0.23
CA PHE A 297 -6.81 17.78 -0.07
C PHE A 297 -7.05 18.17 -1.54
N ALA A 298 -6.26 19.11 -2.04
CA ALA A 298 -6.39 19.61 -3.41
C ALA A 298 -5.90 18.58 -4.45
N ASP A 299 -4.97 17.76 -4.08
CA ASP A 299 -4.33 16.77 -4.94
C ASP A 299 -5.05 15.43 -4.96
N GLN A 300 -5.99 15.19 -4.02
CA GLN A 300 -6.78 13.95 -3.98
C GLN A 300 -7.51 13.69 -5.29
N PHE A 301 -7.34 12.50 -5.83
CA PHE A 301 -8.09 12.01 -6.98
C PHE A 301 -9.47 11.51 -6.55
N GLY A 302 -10.47 11.79 -7.38
CA GLY A 302 -11.83 11.36 -7.09
C GLY A 302 -12.85 11.80 -8.12
N GLY A 303 -14.14 11.67 -7.72
CA GLY A 303 -15.29 11.96 -8.56
C GLY A 303 -15.40 11.04 -9.78
N LYS A 304 -16.48 11.14 -10.54
CA LYS A 304 -16.80 10.24 -11.68
C LYS A 304 -15.73 10.14 -12.77
N ARG A 305 -14.76 11.06 -12.80
CA ARG A 305 -13.71 11.11 -13.84
C ARG A 305 -12.31 10.82 -13.31
N GLY A 306 -12.14 10.50 -12.04
CA GLY A 306 -10.83 10.24 -11.43
C GLY A 306 -9.85 11.40 -11.62
N LYS A 307 -10.25 12.64 -11.33
CA LYS A 307 -9.41 13.85 -11.48
C LYS A 307 -9.01 14.38 -10.11
N LYS A 308 -7.90 15.13 -10.04
CA LYS A 308 -7.54 15.90 -8.83
C LYS A 308 -8.64 16.90 -8.48
N TYR A 309 -8.91 17.09 -7.18
CA TYR A 309 -9.86 18.06 -6.64
C TYR A 309 -9.51 19.49 -7.05
N LYS A 310 -8.28 19.88 -6.85
CA LYS A 310 -7.66 21.17 -7.16
C LYS A 310 -8.04 22.31 -6.19
N TYR A 311 -7.20 23.32 -6.14
CA TYR A 311 -7.35 24.48 -5.25
C TYR A 311 -8.58 25.34 -5.50
N LYS A 312 -9.06 25.47 -6.76
CA LYS A 312 -10.25 26.30 -7.06
C LYS A 312 -11.54 25.74 -6.44
N PRO A 313 -11.88 24.46 -6.60
CA PRO A 313 -13.02 23.86 -5.87
C PRO A 313 -12.81 23.90 -4.35
N PHE A 314 -11.60 23.68 -3.84
CA PHE A 314 -11.31 23.79 -2.42
C PHE A 314 -11.59 25.20 -1.86
N ASN A 315 -11.15 26.24 -2.56
CA ASN A 315 -11.46 27.60 -2.19
C ASN A 315 -12.98 27.88 -2.20
N ASN A 316 -13.70 27.36 -3.19
CA ASN A 316 -15.17 27.50 -3.28
C ASN A 316 -15.87 26.79 -2.12
N LEU A 317 -15.37 25.61 -1.70
CA LEU A 317 -15.87 24.91 -0.52
C LEU A 317 -15.72 25.78 0.73
N LEU A 318 -14.49 26.25 1.00
CA LEU A 318 -14.20 27.10 2.18
C LEU A 318 -15.04 28.37 2.17
N SER A 319 -15.24 29.01 1.01
CA SER A 319 -16.11 30.19 0.87
C SER A 319 -17.57 29.89 1.24
N LYS A 320 -18.08 28.72 0.87
CA LYS A 320 -19.46 28.31 1.19
C LYS A 320 -19.69 28.06 2.68
N ILE A 321 -18.67 27.52 3.36
CA ILE A 321 -18.79 27.09 4.76
C ILE A 321 -18.31 28.14 5.76
N LYS A 322 -17.69 29.23 5.33
CA LYS A 322 -17.03 30.23 6.18
C LYS A 322 -17.94 30.79 7.30
N GLU A 323 -19.25 30.88 7.07
CA GLU A 323 -20.20 31.39 8.08
C GLU A 323 -20.64 30.34 9.10
N GLN A 324 -20.37 29.07 8.84
CA GLN A 324 -20.69 27.98 9.78
C GLN A 324 -19.79 28.06 11.02
N LYS A 325 -20.22 27.42 12.12
CA LYS A 325 -19.36 27.19 13.29
C LYS A 325 -18.17 26.34 12.88
N MET A 326 -17.02 26.51 13.56
CA MET A 326 -15.79 25.77 13.21
C MET A 326 -15.97 24.24 13.28
N SER A 327 -16.78 23.73 14.21
CA SER A 327 -17.14 22.31 14.27
C SER A 327 -17.89 21.82 13.02
N ASP A 328 -18.78 22.65 12.49
CA ASP A 328 -19.58 22.30 11.32
C ASP A 328 -18.76 22.42 10.02
N GLN A 329 -17.83 23.37 9.99
CA GLN A 329 -16.85 23.47 8.89
C GLN A 329 -15.96 22.23 8.83
N LEU A 330 -15.45 21.74 9.96
CA LEU A 330 -14.69 20.48 10.05
C LEU A 330 -15.47 19.30 9.45
N ASN A 331 -16.75 19.16 9.84
CA ASN A 331 -17.61 18.10 9.33
C ASN A 331 -17.87 18.24 7.83
N SER A 332 -18.07 19.46 7.34
CA SER A 332 -18.26 19.76 5.92
C SER A 332 -17.02 19.42 5.09
N ILE A 333 -15.82 19.79 5.57
CA ILE A 333 -14.54 19.47 4.91
C ILE A 333 -14.33 17.96 4.86
N ARG A 334 -14.55 17.26 5.98
CA ARG A 334 -14.43 15.79 6.03
C ARG A 334 -15.40 15.12 5.07
N SER A 335 -16.68 15.52 5.07
CA SER A 335 -17.69 14.95 4.21
C SER A 335 -17.39 15.18 2.72
N GLU A 336 -16.93 16.37 2.36
CA GLU A 336 -16.56 16.69 0.99
C GLU A 336 -15.34 15.85 0.55
N PHE A 337 -14.32 15.72 1.39
CA PHE A 337 -13.15 14.91 1.09
C PHE A 337 -13.51 13.44 0.84
N GLU A 338 -14.28 12.83 1.75
CA GLU A 338 -14.69 11.42 1.63
C GLU A 338 -15.63 11.23 0.42
N THR A 339 -16.54 12.16 0.19
CA THR A 339 -17.45 12.10 -0.98
C THR A 339 -16.71 12.24 -2.30
N TRP A 340 -15.67 13.11 -2.34
CA TRP A 340 -14.86 13.28 -3.53
C TRP A 340 -13.97 12.07 -3.78
N LYS A 341 -13.28 11.59 -2.74
CA LYS A 341 -12.39 10.45 -2.81
C LYS A 341 -13.13 9.18 -3.25
N ASP A 342 -14.37 8.97 -2.75
CA ASP A 342 -15.18 7.79 -3.03
C ASP A 342 -14.37 6.50 -2.87
N ASP A 343 -14.32 5.60 -3.85
CA ASP A 343 -13.56 4.34 -3.84
C ASP A 343 -12.07 4.49 -4.18
N PHE A 344 -11.59 5.72 -4.44
CA PHE A 344 -10.16 5.94 -4.70
C PHE A 344 -9.35 5.91 -3.41
N ASP A 345 -8.12 5.42 -3.50
CA ASP A 345 -7.16 5.49 -2.40
C ASP A 345 -6.80 6.95 -2.09
N GLN A 346 -6.55 7.24 -0.83
CA GLN A 346 -5.95 8.50 -0.44
C GLN A 346 -4.50 8.54 -0.94
N ILE A 347 -4.11 9.62 -1.62
CA ILE A 347 -2.79 9.70 -2.28
C ILE A 347 -1.73 10.37 -1.42
N ASP A 348 -2.14 11.24 -0.50
CA ASP A 348 -1.24 11.97 0.37
C ASP A 348 -1.87 12.26 1.73
N ASP A 349 -1.05 12.68 2.70
CA ASP A 349 -1.52 13.16 3.99
C ASP A 349 -2.35 14.44 3.81
N VAL A 350 -3.33 14.67 4.66
CA VAL A 350 -4.19 15.85 4.60
C VAL A 350 -4.17 16.56 5.94
N CYS A 351 -3.77 17.82 5.93
CA CYS A 351 -3.86 18.69 7.09
C CYS A 351 -4.51 20.03 6.70
N VAL A 352 -5.61 20.39 7.37
CA VAL A 352 -6.29 21.69 7.20
C VAL A 352 -6.61 22.26 8.57
N VAL A 353 -6.10 23.44 8.84
CA VAL A 353 -6.38 24.20 10.07
C VAL A 353 -7.19 25.45 9.71
N GLY A 354 -8.35 25.61 10.33
CA GLY A 354 -9.20 26.79 10.24
C GLY A 354 -9.28 27.49 11.57
N ILE A 355 -9.12 28.83 11.57
CA ILE A 355 -9.13 29.68 12.77
C ILE A 355 -9.95 30.90 12.50
N ARG A 356 -10.93 31.19 13.38
CA ARG A 356 -11.68 32.44 13.36
C ARG A 356 -11.10 33.38 14.41
N LEU A 357 -10.76 34.59 13.98
CA LEU A 357 -10.19 35.63 14.81
C LEU A 357 -11.25 36.44 15.57
#